data_c0508bbf92e7709efd2a181fe5b152c7
#
_entry.id   c0508bbf92e7709efd2a181fe5b152c7
#
_cell.length_a   1.000
_cell.length_b   1.000
_cell.length_c   1.000
_cell.angle_alpha   90.00
_cell.angle_beta   90.00
_cell.angle_gamma   90.00
#
_symmetry.space_group_name_H-M   'P 1'
#
loop_
_entity.id
_entity.type
_entity.pdbx_description
1 polymer ?
#
loop_
_entity_poly.entity_id
_entity_poly.type
_entity_poly.pdbx_seq_one_letter_code
_entity_poly.pdbx_strand_id
1 'polypeptide(L)'
;MQKLCCYVDETGQDTHGTFFLVAVVVTEKEQEYLRAALEQIEQQTQKGRLKWQKTVFARRTAYLNAIFATPLLAGKVFFARYAETKVYLDLTIYTTAKAILKKTKGPYRTTVWVDGLGKQEARRFERGLRGLKIKVRKVRGLQEESDPLMRLADAAAGFIRDALEGRGYAQELYREAIRKGIIREV
;
A
#
# COMPACT_ATOMS: atom_id res chain seq x y z
N MET A 1 -2.29 -24.29 -0.64
CA MET A 1 -1.72 -23.21 -1.47
C MET A 1 -2.25 -21.87 -0.96
N GLN A 2 -1.36 -20.97 -0.55
CA GLN A 2 -1.68 -19.62 -0.05
C GLN A 2 -2.22 -18.74 -1.19
N LYS A 3 -3.33 -18.03 -0.94
CA LYS A 3 -3.87 -17.04 -1.89
C LYS A 3 -3.58 -15.65 -1.33
N LEU A 4 -2.77 -14.87 -2.04
CA LEU A 4 -2.42 -13.51 -1.67
C LEU A 4 -3.16 -12.51 -2.56
N CYS A 5 -3.59 -11.40 -1.98
CA CYS A 5 -4.06 -10.22 -2.69
C CYS A 5 -3.19 -9.03 -2.30
N CYS A 6 -2.67 -8.32 -3.29
CA CYS A 6 -1.84 -7.13 -3.09
C CYS A 6 -2.56 -5.91 -3.64
N TYR A 7 -2.51 -4.82 -2.89
CA TYR A 7 -3.02 -3.50 -3.26
C TYR A 7 -1.85 -2.54 -3.23
N VAL A 8 -1.59 -1.90 -4.35
CA VAL A 8 -0.36 -1.12 -4.59
C VAL A 8 -0.72 0.29 -4.97
N ASP A 9 -0.12 1.23 -4.29
CA ASP A 9 -0.16 2.65 -4.63
C ASP A 9 1.22 3.28 -4.49
N GLU A 10 1.46 4.36 -5.21
CA GLU A 10 2.72 5.08 -5.23
C GLU A 10 2.52 6.59 -5.10
N THR A 11 3.56 7.27 -4.63
CA THR A 11 3.61 8.73 -4.54
C THR A 11 5.01 9.25 -4.80
N GLY A 12 5.12 10.54 -5.12
CA GLY A 12 6.39 11.21 -5.34
C GLY A 12 6.77 11.36 -6.81
N GLN A 13 5.94 10.98 -7.77
CA GLN A 13 6.17 11.23 -9.20
C GLN A 13 6.24 12.74 -9.52
N ASP A 14 5.54 13.56 -8.75
CA ASP A 14 5.54 15.03 -8.80
C ASP A 14 6.90 15.64 -8.43
N THR A 15 7.77 14.90 -7.78
CA THR A 15 9.13 15.35 -7.41
C THR A 15 10.14 15.21 -8.53
N HIS A 16 9.72 14.79 -9.72
CA HIS A 16 10.57 14.56 -10.90
C HIS A 16 11.76 13.62 -10.64
N GLY A 17 11.62 12.69 -9.70
CA GLY A 17 12.59 11.64 -9.39
C GLY A 17 13.42 11.86 -8.14
N THR A 18 13.35 13.03 -7.49
CA THR A 18 14.06 13.25 -6.23
C THR A 18 13.54 12.39 -5.08
N PHE A 19 12.26 12.03 -5.13
CA PHE A 19 11.62 11.15 -4.16
C PHE A 19 10.55 10.29 -4.85
N PHE A 20 10.57 9.00 -4.58
CA PHE A 20 9.52 8.08 -5.01
C PHE A 20 9.27 7.03 -3.93
N LEU A 21 8.01 6.73 -3.64
CA LEU A 21 7.61 5.79 -2.62
C LEU A 21 6.50 4.89 -3.14
N VAL A 22 6.62 3.61 -2.86
CA VAL A 22 5.62 2.58 -3.17
C VAL A 22 5.13 1.97 -1.88
N ALA A 23 3.80 1.91 -1.68
CA ALA A 23 3.15 1.20 -0.60
C ALA A 23 2.41 -0.03 -1.12
N VAL A 24 2.51 -1.14 -0.41
CA VAL A 24 1.89 -2.42 -0.77
C VAL A 24 1.17 -3.00 0.43
N VAL A 25 -0.14 -3.16 0.32
CA VAL A 25 -0.94 -3.89 1.31
C VAL A 25 -1.09 -5.33 0.84
N VAL A 26 -0.66 -6.30 1.66
CA VAL A 26 -0.73 -7.73 1.32
C VAL A 26 -1.70 -8.42 2.27
N THR A 27 -2.76 -9.01 1.72
CA THR A 27 -3.80 -9.74 2.45
C THR A 27 -3.88 -11.20 2.02
N GLU A 28 -4.55 -12.00 2.83
CA GLU A 28 -4.80 -13.42 2.60
C GLU A 28 -6.31 -13.71 2.58
N LYS A 29 -6.73 -14.80 3.22
CA LYS A 29 -8.13 -15.23 3.30
C LYS A 29 -9.06 -14.28 4.06
N GLU A 30 -8.49 -13.43 4.92
CA GLU A 30 -9.21 -12.47 5.75
C GLU A 30 -9.60 -11.17 5.00
N GLN A 31 -9.44 -11.11 3.70
CA GLN A 31 -9.61 -9.92 2.88
C GLN A 31 -10.99 -9.25 3.05
N GLU A 32 -12.08 -10.03 3.03
CA GLU A 32 -13.43 -9.47 3.19
C GLU A 32 -13.67 -8.89 4.58
N TYR A 33 -13.14 -9.55 5.59
CA TYR A 33 -13.21 -9.06 6.95
C TYR A 33 -12.44 -7.74 7.14
N LEU A 34 -11.26 -7.64 6.50
CA LEU A 34 -10.47 -6.40 6.50
C LEU A 34 -11.19 -5.26 5.78
N ARG A 35 -11.89 -5.53 4.67
CA ARG A 35 -12.70 -4.52 3.98
C ARG A 35 -13.78 -3.95 4.90
N ALA A 36 -14.55 -4.82 5.55
CA ALA A 36 -15.60 -4.38 6.46
C ALA A 36 -15.04 -3.55 7.64
N ALA A 37 -13.93 -3.98 8.23
CA ALA A 37 -13.26 -3.25 9.31
C ALA A 37 -12.76 -1.87 8.85
N LEU A 38 -12.16 -1.79 7.65
CA LEU A 38 -11.69 -0.53 7.08
C LEU A 38 -12.83 0.43 6.76
N GLU A 39 -13.93 -0.05 6.20
CA GLU A 39 -15.13 0.77 5.95
C GLU A 39 -15.72 1.33 7.24
N GLN A 40 -15.76 0.55 8.30
CA GLN A 40 -16.18 1.01 9.60
C GLN A 40 -15.25 2.10 10.17
N ILE A 41 -13.93 1.90 10.07
CA ILE A 41 -12.93 2.90 10.49
C ILE A 41 -13.10 4.20 9.67
N GLU A 42 -13.27 4.10 8.35
CA GLU A 42 -13.49 5.25 7.47
C GLU A 42 -14.73 6.06 7.85
N GLN A 43 -15.82 5.38 8.24
CA GLN A 43 -17.03 6.03 8.72
C GLN A 43 -16.81 6.70 10.07
N GLN A 44 -16.27 6.00 11.06
CA GLN A 44 -16.03 6.50 12.41
C GLN A 44 -15.09 7.69 12.45
N THR A 45 -14.07 7.71 11.61
CA THR A 45 -13.08 8.79 11.53
C THR A 45 -13.48 9.91 10.57
N GLN A 46 -14.62 9.78 9.91
CA GLN A 46 -15.11 10.73 8.90
C GLN A 46 -14.11 10.94 7.75
N LYS A 47 -13.14 10.03 7.56
CA LYS A 47 -12.28 10.02 6.38
C LYS A 47 -13.09 9.68 5.13
N GLY A 48 -13.99 8.72 5.23
CA GLY A 48 -14.79 8.24 4.12
C GLY A 48 -13.90 7.73 2.99
N ARG A 49 -14.37 7.89 1.74
CA ARG A 49 -13.66 7.47 0.53
C ARG A 49 -12.69 8.53 -0.03
N LEU A 50 -12.36 9.56 0.75
CA LEU A 50 -11.47 10.62 0.30
C LEU A 50 -10.04 10.11 0.11
N LYS A 51 -9.38 10.58 -0.95
CA LYS A 51 -7.94 10.44 -1.17
C LYS A 51 -7.18 11.02 0.00
N TRP A 52 -6.00 10.46 0.31
CA TRP A 52 -5.16 10.98 1.38
C TRP A 52 -4.91 12.49 1.26
N GLN A 53 -4.52 12.95 0.08
CA GLN A 53 -4.25 14.37 -0.18
C GLN A 53 -5.46 15.29 0.08
N LYS A 54 -6.68 14.81 -0.13
CA LYS A 54 -7.94 15.56 0.11
C LYS A 54 -8.45 15.44 1.55
N THR A 55 -7.85 14.58 2.36
CA THR A 55 -8.26 14.35 3.75
C THR A 55 -7.62 15.40 4.66
N VAL A 56 -8.43 16.10 5.47
CA VAL A 56 -7.93 17.09 6.44
C VAL A 56 -7.15 16.41 7.57
N PHE A 57 -6.21 17.15 8.14
CA PHE A 57 -5.27 16.69 9.15
C PHE A 57 -5.91 15.92 10.32
N ALA A 58 -6.97 16.45 10.95
CA ALA A 58 -7.63 15.80 12.08
C ALA A 58 -8.18 14.40 11.71
N ARG A 59 -8.74 14.27 10.50
CA ARG A 59 -9.24 12.97 10.02
C ARG A 59 -8.12 12.00 9.67
N ARG A 60 -6.99 12.50 9.14
CA ARG A 60 -5.79 11.66 8.90
C ARG A 60 -5.31 11.04 10.20
N THR A 61 -5.14 11.86 11.25
CA THR A 61 -4.68 11.40 12.56
C THR A 61 -5.66 10.42 13.18
N ALA A 62 -6.96 10.71 13.16
CA ALA A 62 -7.99 9.80 13.68
C ALA A 62 -7.98 8.45 12.94
N TYR A 63 -7.88 8.48 11.60
CA TYR A 63 -7.80 7.28 10.77
C TYR A 63 -6.57 6.43 11.09
N LEU A 64 -5.38 7.05 11.15
CA LEU A 64 -4.13 6.33 11.48
C LEU A 64 -4.19 5.70 12.87
N ASN A 65 -4.68 6.41 13.88
CA ASN A 65 -4.83 5.86 15.22
C ASN A 65 -5.76 4.64 15.24
N ALA A 66 -6.88 4.69 14.53
CA ALA A 66 -7.80 3.56 14.41
C ALA A 66 -7.16 2.37 13.66
N ILE A 67 -6.42 2.63 12.57
CA ILE A 67 -5.64 1.62 11.83
C ILE A 67 -4.61 0.96 12.75
N PHE A 68 -3.85 1.73 13.52
CA PHE A 68 -2.78 1.21 14.38
C PHE A 68 -3.32 0.45 15.61
N ALA A 69 -4.54 0.76 16.04
CA ALA A 69 -5.25 0.02 17.06
C ALA A 69 -5.87 -1.30 16.56
N THR A 70 -5.84 -1.55 15.25
CA THR A 70 -6.46 -2.74 14.62
C THR A 70 -5.44 -3.86 14.43
N PRO A 71 -5.42 -4.94 15.27
CA PRO A 71 -4.42 -5.99 15.22
C PRO A 71 -4.36 -6.74 13.88
N LEU A 72 -5.49 -6.82 13.17
CA LEU A 72 -5.60 -7.48 11.87
C LEU A 72 -4.73 -6.85 10.77
N LEU A 73 -4.34 -5.58 10.91
CA LEU A 73 -3.52 -4.86 9.94
C LEU A 73 -2.02 -5.00 10.21
N ALA A 74 -1.64 -5.53 11.36
CA ALA A 74 -0.23 -5.72 11.70
C ALA A 74 0.49 -6.61 10.69
N GLY A 75 1.63 -6.13 10.19
CA GLY A 75 2.48 -6.85 9.24
C GLY A 75 1.87 -7.07 7.86
N LYS A 76 0.91 -6.24 7.45
CA LYS A 76 0.29 -6.30 6.13
C LYS A 76 0.68 -5.16 5.21
N VAL A 77 1.20 -4.07 5.75
CA VAL A 77 1.61 -2.89 4.97
C VAL A 77 3.12 -2.90 4.81
N PHE A 78 3.56 -2.90 3.56
CA PHE A 78 4.96 -2.83 3.16
C PHE A 78 5.21 -1.58 2.34
N PHE A 79 6.43 -1.06 2.37
CA PHE A 79 6.80 0.07 1.53
C PHE A 79 8.29 0.01 1.14
N ALA A 80 8.64 0.73 0.09
CA ALA A 80 10.00 1.08 -0.23
C ALA A 80 10.06 2.52 -0.72
N ARG A 81 11.18 3.18 -0.44
CA ARG A 81 11.46 4.55 -0.89
C ARG A 81 12.68 4.55 -1.82
N TYR A 82 12.65 5.43 -2.79
CA TYR A 82 13.69 5.59 -3.79
C TYR A 82 13.98 7.07 -4.00
N ALA A 83 15.21 7.37 -4.34
CA ALA A 83 15.66 8.71 -4.72
C ALA A 83 16.32 8.68 -6.10
N GLU A 84 16.37 9.83 -6.76
CA GLU A 84 17.08 10.02 -8.03
C GLU A 84 16.67 9.03 -9.13
N THR A 85 15.35 8.79 -9.25
CA THR A 85 14.83 7.78 -10.17
C THR A 85 13.70 8.30 -11.06
N LYS A 86 13.60 7.73 -12.28
CA LYS A 86 12.48 7.92 -13.22
C LYS A 86 11.87 6.59 -13.68
N VAL A 87 12.37 5.46 -13.18
CA VAL A 87 11.89 4.12 -13.56
C VAL A 87 10.76 3.65 -12.64
N TYR A 88 9.76 4.49 -12.46
CA TYR A 88 8.69 4.32 -11.47
C TYR A 88 8.01 2.95 -11.55
N LEU A 89 7.57 2.53 -12.72
CA LEU A 89 6.88 1.26 -12.91
C LEU A 89 7.74 0.05 -12.50
N ASP A 90 9.02 0.06 -12.84
CA ASP A 90 9.93 -1.05 -12.55
C ASP A 90 10.21 -1.15 -11.04
N LEU A 91 10.32 0.00 -10.35
CA LEU A 91 10.46 0.04 -8.89
C LEU A 91 9.16 -0.37 -8.17
N THR A 92 8.01 -0.01 -8.71
CA THR A 92 6.71 -0.47 -8.19
C THR A 92 6.58 -1.99 -8.31
N ILE A 93 6.98 -2.57 -9.45
CA ILE A 93 7.05 -4.03 -9.66
C ILE A 93 7.99 -4.67 -8.64
N TYR A 94 9.19 -4.12 -8.47
CA TYR A 94 10.21 -4.66 -7.57
C TYR A 94 9.76 -4.62 -6.11
N THR A 95 9.22 -3.49 -5.64
CA THR A 95 8.66 -3.36 -4.28
C THR A 95 7.53 -4.36 -4.04
N THR A 96 6.62 -4.49 -5.01
CA THR A 96 5.51 -5.46 -4.94
C THR A 96 6.03 -6.89 -4.82
N ALA A 97 7.05 -7.26 -5.60
CA ALA A 97 7.68 -8.57 -5.52
C ALA A 97 8.29 -8.83 -4.13
N LYS A 98 9.02 -7.87 -3.58
CA LYS A 98 9.62 -7.97 -2.23
C LYS A 98 8.55 -8.14 -1.15
N ALA A 99 7.46 -7.35 -1.20
CA ALA A 99 6.35 -7.45 -0.26
C ALA A 99 5.68 -8.84 -0.29
N ILE A 100 5.43 -9.37 -1.49
CA ILE A 100 4.89 -10.71 -1.68
C ILE A 100 5.81 -11.77 -1.04
N LEU A 101 7.11 -11.73 -1.34
CA LEU A 101 8.08 -12.69 -0.83
C LEU A 101 8.22 -12.63 0.70
N LYS A 102 8.13 -11.43 1.30
CA LYS A 102 8.12 -11.27 2.77
C LYS A 102 6.89 -11.91 3.44
N LYS A 103 5.78 -12.04 2.71
CA LYS A 103 4.53 -12.59 3.25
C LYS A 103 4.37 -14.08 2.97
N THR A 104 5.09 -14.61 2.00
CA THR A 104 4.97 -15.98 1.53
C THR A 104 5.57 -16.99 2.52
N LYS A 105 4.82 -18.06 2.81
CA LYS A 105 5.26 -19.15 3.72
C LYS A 105 5.30 -20.54 3.05
N GLY A 106 5.18 -20.59 1.73
CA GLY A 106 5.13 -21.86 0.97
C GLY A 106 4.53 -21.64 -0.42
N PRO A 107 3.96 -22.67 -1.06
CA PRO A 107 3.33 -22.54 -2.37
C PRO A 107 2.19 -21.52 -2.34
N TYR A 108 2.26 -20.51 -3.20
CA TYR A 108 1.30 -19.40 -3.24
C TYR A 108 0.88 -19.03 -4.65
N ARG A 109 -0.18 -18.23 -4.75
CA ARG A 109 -0.60 -17.52 -5.95
C ARG A 109 -1.12 -16.13 -5.55
N THR A 110 -0.71 -15.09 -6.28
CA THR A 110 -1.09 -13.72 -5.97
C THR A 110 -1.93 -13.06 -7.05
N THR A 111 -2.90 -12.24 -6.64
CA THR A 111 -3.58 -11.24 -7.49
C THR A 111 -3.11 -9.87 -7.04
N VAL A 112 -2.75 -9.01 -7.99
CA VAL A 112 -2.24 -7.66 -7.71
C VAL A 112 -3.19 -6.63 -8.30
N TRP A 113 -3.54 -5.66 -7.48
CA TRP A 113 -4.33 -4.48 -7.82
C TRP A 113 -3.42 -3.25 -7.67
N VAL A 114 -3.34 -2.43 -8.71
CA VAL A 114 -2.48 -1.23 -8.72
C VAL A 114 -3.36 -0.02 -9.04
N ASP A 115 -3.19 1.08 -8.31
CA ASP A 115 -4.00 2.28 -8.56
C ASP A 115 -3.80 2.81 -9.98
N GLY A 116 -4.92 3.18 -10.63
CA GLY A 116 -4.94 3.85 -11.93
C GLY A 116 -4.30 3.10 -13.12
N LEU A 117 -3.81 1.87 -12.95
CA LEU A 117 -3.02 1.16 -13.97
C LEU A 117 -3.85 0.79 -15.21
N GLY A 118 -3.42 1.24 -16.39
CA GLY A 118 -4.04 0.90 -17.67
C GLY A 118 -3.80 -0.55 -18.10
N LYS A 119 -4.59 -1.05 -19.08
CA LYS A 119 -4.49 -2.47 -19.52
C LYS A 119 -3.10 -2.86 -20.04
N GLN A 120 -2.41 -1.99 -20.76
CA GLN A 120 -1.07 -2.27 -21.31
C GLN A 120 -0.03 -2.31 -20.19
N GLU A 121 -0.09 -1.37 -19.26
CA GLU A 121 0.80 -1.31 -18.11
C GLU A 121 0.57 -2.50 -17.18
N ALA A 122 -0.68 -2.92 -16.95
CA ALA A 122 -0.99 -4.12 -16.18
C ALA A 122 -0.34 -5.38 -16.76
N ARG A 123 -0.31 -5.51 -18.10
CA ARG A 123 0.40 -6.60 -18.79
C ARG A 123 1.93 -6.51 -18.61
N ARG A 124 2.49 -5.29 -18.67
CA ARG A 124 3.93 -5.06 -18.40
C ARG A 124 4.27 -5.40 -16.96
N PHE A 125 3.45 -4.95 -16.02
CA PHE A 125 3.58 -5.23 -14.58
C PHE A 125 3.54 -6.74 -14.32
N GLU A 126 2.57 -7.46 -14.88
CA GLU A 126 2.45 -8.91 -14.75
C GLU A 126 3.68 -9.65 -15.30
N ARG A 127 4.18 -9.24 -16.49
CA ARG A 127 5.41 -9.79 -17.06
C ARG A 127 6.62 -9.54 -16.17
N GLY A 128 6.76 -8.33 -15.62
CA GLY A 128 7.83 -7.97 -14.70
C GLY A 128 7.84 -8.84 -13.45
N LEU A 129 6.69 -8.99 -12.79
CA LEU A 129 6.56 -9.89 -11.63
C LEU A 129 6.90 -11.34 -11.97
N ARG A 130 6.43 -11.85 -13.11
CA ARG A 130 6.77 -13.22 -13.57
C ARG A 130 8.26 -13.38 -13.87
N GLY A 131 8.91 -12.35 -14.42
CA GLY A 131 10.36 -12.29 -14.60
C GLY A 131 11.13 -12.41 -13.28
N LEU A 132 10.61 -11.81 -12.21
CA LEU A 132 11.10 -11.95 -10.84
C LEU A 132 10.66 -13.27 -10.15
N LYS A 133 10.15 -14.24 -10.89
CA LYS A 133 9.69 -15.56 -10.41
C LYS A 133 8.50 -15.51 -9.44
N ILE A 134 7.76 -14.41 -9.40
CA ILE A 134 6.53 -14.30 -8.59
C ILE A 134 5.40 -15.11 -9.24
N LYS A 135 4.67 -15.89 -8.44
CA LYS A 135 3.55 -16.73 -8.89
C LYS A 135 2.26 -15.89 -9.01
N VAL A 136 2.17 -15.15 -10.10
CA VAL A 136 1.06 -14.23 -10.38
C VAL A 136 -0.11 -14.96 -11.03
N ARG A 137 -1.31 -14.75 -10.49
CA ARG A 137 -2.58 -15.12 -11.12
C ARG A 137 -3.01 -14.04 -12.11
N LYS A 138 -3.01 -12.77 -11.68
CA LYS A 138 -3.48 -11.63 -12.46
C LYS A 138 -2.98 -10.31 -11.87
N VAL A 139 -2.72 -9.33 -12.74
CA VAL A 139 -2.56 -7.93 -12.40
C VAL A 139 -3.71 -7.13 -13.02
N ARG A 140 -4.26 -6.18 -12.28
CA ARG A 140 -5.32 -5.27 -12.74
C ARG A 140 -5.11 -3.87 -12.19
N GLY A 141 -5.51 -2.87 -12.95
CA GLY A 141 -5.77 -1.54 -12.42
C GLY A 141 -7.05 -1.53 -11.57
N LEU A 142 -7.06 -0.74 -10.53
CA LEU A 142 -8.20 -0.49 -9.67
C LEU A 142 -8.19 0.99 -9.26
N GLN A 143 -9.34 1.64 -9.29
CA GLN A 143 -9.43 3.00 -8.76
C GLN A 143 -9.54 2.95 -7.24
N GLU A 144 -8.79 3.81 -6.56
CA GLU A 144 -8.70 3.81 -5.09
C GLU A 144 -10.07 3.96 -4.40
N GLU A 145 -10.97 4.79 -4.95
CA GLU A 145 -12.29 5.03 -4.37
C GLU A 145 -13.16 3.77 -4.29
N SER A 146 -12.85 2.75 -5.09
CA SER A 146 -13.69 1.55 -5.24
C SER A 146 -13.45 0.47 -4.18
N ASP A 147 -12.29 0.48 -3.49
CA ASP A 147 -11.92 -0.60 -2.57
C ASP A 147 -11.21 -0.05 -1.31
N PRO A 148 -11.68 -0.40 -0.08
CA PRO A 148 -11.06 0.08 1.16
C PRO A 148 -9.60 -0.33 1.33
N LEU A 149 -9.18 -1.46 0.78
CA LEU A 149 -7.77 -1.91 0.83
C LEU A 149 -6.88 -1.10 -0.11
N MET A 150 -7.43 -0.63 -1.25
CA MET A 150 -6.73 0.32 -2.12
C MET A 150 -6.61 1.69 -1.44
N ARG A 151 -7.68 2.18 -0.79
CA ARG A 151 -7.63 3.41 0.00
C ARG A 151 -6.66 3.32 1.18
N LEU A 152 -6.46 2.13 1.74
CA LEU A 152 -5.41 1.91 2.75
C LEU A 152 -4.01 2.01 2.13
N ALA A 153 -3.80 1.54 0.91
CA ALA A 153 -2.51 1.69 0.20
C ALA A 153 -2.21 3.17 -0.09
N ASP A 154 -3.19 3.94 -0.61
CA ASP A 154 -3.10 5.41 -0.78
C ASP A 154 -2.77 6.11 0.55
N ALA A 155 -3.51 5.79 1.61
CA ALA A 155 -3.28 6.36 2.92
C ALA A 155 -1.88 6.02 3.48
N ALA A 156 -1.41 4.79 3.27
CA ALA A 156 -0.07 4.38 3.70
C ALA A 156 1.03 5.12 2.91
N ALA A 157 0.90 5.22 1.59
CA ALA A 157 1.85 5.97 0.75
C ALA A 157 1.92 7.45 1.16
N GLY A 158 0.76 8.10 1.30
CA GLY A 158 0.69 9.50 1.70
C GLY A 158 1.16 9.76 3.12
N PHE A 159 0.81 8.91 4.09
CA PHE A 159 1.27 9.01 5.47
C PHE A 159 2.79 8.86 5.61
N ILE A 160 3.37 7.86 4.95
CA ILE A 160 4.81 7.63 5.00
C ILE A 160 5.54 8.78 4.32
N ARG A 161 5.03 9.31 3.21
CA ARG A 161 5.55 10.51 2.57
C ARG A 161 5.52 11.71 3.53
N ASP A 162 4.37 11.99 4.16
CA ASP A 162 4.23 13.08 5.13
C ASP A 162 5.26 12.97 6.27
N ALA A 163 5.52 11.77 6.77
CA ALA A 163 6.50 11.53 7.82
C ALA A 163 7.94 11.79 7.35
N LEU A 164 8.29 11.33 6.16
CA LEU A 164 9.64 11.49 5.58
C LEU A 164 9.90 12.95 5.15
N GLU A 165 8.87 13.68 4.75
CA GLU A 165 8.94 15.13 4.48
C GLU A 165 8.95 16.00 5.77
N GLY A 166 8.95 15.38 6.96
CA GLY A 166 9.08 16.08 8.22
C GLY A 166 7.79 16.66 8.79
N ARG A 167 6.62 16.23 8.32
CA ARG A 167 5.32 16.64 8.86
C ARG A 167 5.19 16.20 10.32
N GLY A 168 5.13 17.14 11.26
CA GLY A 168 5.22 16.88 12.71
C GLY A 168 4.27 15.78 13.20
N TYR A 169 3.00 15.79 12.76
CA TYR A 169 2.02 14.78 13.18
C TYR A 169 2.38 13.35 12.75
N ALA A 170 3.02 13.23 11.60
CA ALA A 170 3.28 11.93 10.98
C ALA A 170 4.54 11.27 11.51
N GLN A 171 5.53 12.04 11.96
CA GLN A 171 6.84 11.50 12.37
C GLN A 171 6.75 10.56 13.57
N GLU A 172 6.01 10.94 14.61
CA GLU A 172 5.87 10.11 15.81
C GLU A 172 5.06 8.85 15.51
N LEU A 173 3.93 9.00 14.83
CA LEU A 173 3.10 7.88 14.38
C LEU A 173 3.87 6.92 13.48
N TYR A 174 4.74 7.42 12.61
CA TYR A 174 5.58 6.61 11.75
C TYR A 174 6.58 5.76 12.56
N ARG A 175 7.29 6.37 13.52
CA ARG A 175 8.21 5.63 14.40
C ARG A 175 7.48 4.53 15.18
N GLU A 176 6.29 4.85 15.67
CA GLU A 176 5.44 3.88 16.38
C GLU A 176 5.00 2.74 15.47
N ALA A 177 4.54 3.04 14.25
CA ALA A 177 4.10 2.05 13.27
C ALA A 177 5.22 1.09 12.85
N ILE A 178 6.45 1.61 12.67
CA ILE A 178 7.64 0.78 12.41
C ILE A 178 7.95 -0.09 13.63
N ARG A 179 8.00 0.48 14.82
CA ARG A 179 8.31 -0.24 16.07
C ARG A 179 7.32 -1.37 16.34
N LYS A 180 6.04 -1.13 16.09
CA LYS A 180 4.96 -2.14 16.24
C LYS A 180 4.88 -3.12 15.06
N GLY A 181 5.67 -2.94 14.01
CA GLY A 181 5.63 -3.77 12.81
C GLY A 181 4.32 -3.67 12.01
N ILE A 182 3.58 -2.58 12.17
CA ILE A 182 2.35 -2.29 11.41
C ILE A 182 2.72 -2.02 9.95
N ILE A 183 3.75 -1.19 9.74
CA ILE A 183 4.37 -0.95 8.44
C ILE A 183 5.80 -1.47 8.44
N ARG A 184 6.29 -1.94 7.29
CA ARG A 184 7.63 -2.52 7.15
C ARG A 184 8.28 -2.07 5.85
N GLU A 185 9.50 -1.58 5.94
CA GLU A 185 10.32 -1.31 4.76
C GLU A 185 10.87 -2.62 4.16
N VAL A 186 10.89 -2.72 2.80
CA VAL A 186 11.30 -3.93 2.06
C VAL A 186 12.36 -3.64 0.99
#